data_7a74df1e0971caeb28b3a39715fb92f8
#
_entry.id   7a74df1e0971caeb28b3a39715fb92f8
#
_cell.length_a   1.000
_cell.length_b   1.000
_cell.length_c   1.000
_cell.angle_alpha   90.00
_cell.angle_beta   90.00
_cell.angle_gamma   90.00
#
_symmetry.space_group_name_H-M   'P 1'
#
loop_
_entity.id
_entity.type
_entity.pdbx_description
1 polymer ?
#
loop_
_entity_poly.entity_id
_entity_poly.type
_entity_poly.pdbx_seq_one_letter_code
_entity_poly.pdbx_strand_id
1 'polypeptide(L)'
;MTMSDDTPNEVNHVDIDFPPKTADDFFRRGLKSAQLGIPDKAAADFEEAAWLAPENHDIQFNLGVAYLSMADFEQAINNFTKAIELKPGVADMYGNRAVAHAAIGEDEQSEVDVAEAVRLGAPPDGLGAVIDYVKEQRK
;
A
#
# COMPACT_ATOMS: atom_id res chain seq x y z
N MET A 1 -40.56 16.04 3.92
CA MET A 1 -40.02 15.83 3.91
C MET A 1 -39.34 15.21 3.85
N THR A 2 -38.91 14.97 3.71
CA THR A 2 -38.35 14.36 3.61
C THR A 2 -37.36 14.14 3.72
N MET A 3 -36.74 14.14 3.94
CA MET A 3 -35.84 13.96 3.98
C MET A 3 -35.25 13.27 4.19
N SER A 4 -34.79 13.23 4.27
CA SER A 4 -34.19 12.70 4.60
C SER A 4 -33.58 11.76 4.54
N ASP A 5 -33.61 11.19 4.52
CA ASP A 5 -33.17 10.20 4.23
C ASP A 5 -32.08 10.12 3.55
N ASP A 6 -31.86 10.57 2.96
CA ASP A 6 -30.76 10.77 2.29
C ASP A 6 -29.59 10.86 3.09
N THR A 7 -29.63 10.78 4.25
CA THR A 7 -28.56 10.97 5.11
C THR A 7 -27.29 10.21 4.85
N PRO A 8 -27.26 8.90 4.57
CA PRO A 8 -25.99 8.22 4.36
C PRO A 8 -25.19 8.80 3.21
N ASN A 9 -25.89 9.13 2.17
CA ASN A 9 -25.20 9.70 1.02
C ASN A 9 -24.68 11.07 1.31
N GLU A 10 -25.43 11.81 2.08
CA GLU A 10 -25.01 13.15 2.42
C GLU A 10 -23.73 13.17 3.22
N VAL A 11 -23.61 12.24 4.16
CA VAL A 11 -22.41 12.16 4.97
C VAL A 11 -21.21 11.88 4.11
N ASN A 12 -21.33 10.93 3.21
CA ASN A 12 -20.21 10.62 2.33
C ASN A 12 -19.86 11.78 1.44
N HIS A 13 -20.85 12.47 0.97
CA HIS A 13 -20.60 13.60 0.10
C HIS A 13 -19.90 14.73 0.84
N VAL A 14 -20.31 14.97 2.06
CA VAL A 14 -19.68 16.01 2.88
C VAL A 14 -18.21 15.68 3.12
N ASP A 15 -17.92 14.41 3.38
CA ASP A 15 -16.53 14.01 3.60
C ASP A 15 -15.66 14.32 2.40
N ILE A 16 -16.21 14.24 1.21
CA ILE A 16 -15.46 14.54 0.01
C ILE A 16 -15.22 16.02 -0.15
N ASP A 17 -16.17 16.82 0.31
CA ASP A 17 -16.11 18.26 0.08
C ASP A 17 -15.19 18.99 1.04
N PHE A 18 -14.95 18.43 2.21
CA PHE A 18 -14.10 19.08 3.20
C PHE A 18 -12.64 18.70 2.99
N PRO A 19 -11.72 19.66 3.07
CA PRO A 19 -10.32 19.34 2.97
C PRO A 19 -9.88 18.48 4.17
N PRO A 20 -9.01 17.52 3.94
CA PRO A 20 -8.53 16.66 5.01
C PRO A 20 -7.65 17.46 5.98
N LYS A 21 -7.71 17.07 7.25
CA LYS A 21 -6.95 17.72 8.32
C LYS A 21 -6.16 16.74 9.17
N THR A 22 -6.67 15.53 9.33
CA THR A 22 -6.04 14.53 10.20
C THR A 22 -5.39 13.44 9.36
N ALA A 23 -4.53 12.66 9.99
CA ALA A 23 -3.94 11.50 9.33
C ALA A 23 -5.03 10.58 8.78
N ASP A 24 -6.08 10.37 9.56
CA ASP A 24 -7.18 9.52 9.12
C ASP A 24 -7.91 10.09 7.91
N ASP A 25 -8.12 11.39 7.89
CA ASP A 25 -8.76 12.06 6.75
C ASP A 25 -7.95 11.86 5.46
N PHE A 26 -6.64 12.11 5.54
CA PHE A 26 -5.76 11.91 4.39
C PHE A 26 -5.73 10.43 3.98
N PHE A 27 -5.65 9.54 4.96
CA PHE A 27 -5.59 8.11 4.68
C PHE A 27 -6.84 7.64 3.95
N ARG A 28 -8.02 8.05 4.42
CA ARG A 28 -9.28 7.66 3.78
C ARG A 28 -9.38 8.21 2.36
N ARG A 29 -8.96 9.46 2.15
CA ARG A 29 -8.99 10.03 0.81
C ARG A 29 -8.01 9.29 -0.11
N GLY A 30 -6.83 8.95 0.41
CA GLY A 30 -5.86 8.16 -0.34
C GLY A 30 -6.39 6.79 -0.72
N LEU A 31 -7.07 6.11 0.20
CA LEU A 31 -7.67 4.81 -0.09
C LEU A 31 -8.68 4.91 -1.23
N LYS A 32 -9.46 5.98 -1.24
CA LYS A 32 -10.43 6.19 -2.31
C LYS A 32 -9.73 6.37 -3.66
N SER A 33 -8.68 7.17 -3.69
CA SER A 33 -7.90 7.36 -4.92
C SER A 33 -7.28 6.06 -5.39
N ALA A 34 -6.78 5.24 -4.45
CA ALA A 34 -6.22 3.94 -4.78
C ALA A 34 -7.27 3.02 -5.41
N GLN A 35 -8.48 3.00 -4.83
CA GLN A 35 -9.58 2.20 -5.38
C GLN A 35 -9.97 2.66 -6.77
N LEU A 36 -9.85 3.94 -7.06
CA LEU A 36 -10.15 4.50 -8.37
C LEU A 36 -9.00 4.32 -9.37
N GLY A 37 -7.91 3.70 -8.94
CA GLY A 37 -6.77 3.47 -9.82
C GLY A 37 -5.94 4.71 -10.10
N ILE A 38 -5.87 5.63 -9.16
CA ILE A 38 -5.10 6.87 -9.29
C ILE A 38 -4.00 6.85 -8.22
N PRO A 39 -2.93 6.07 -8.45
CA PRO A 39 -1.93 5.84 -7.41
C PRO A 39 -1.12 7.09 -7.05
N ASP A 40 -0.93 8.02 -7.98
CA ASP A 40 -0.19 9.25 -7.70
C ASP A 40 -0.93 10.12 -6.68
N LYS A 41 -2.25 10.23 -6.81
CA LYS A 41 -3.04 10.95 -5.83
C LYS A 41 -3.09 10.21 -4.50
N ALA A 42 -3.21 8.88 -4.56
CA ALA A 42 -3.19 8.07 -3.35
C ALA A 42 -1.88 8.28 -2.60
N ALA A 43 -0.74 8.21 -3.31
CA ALA A 43 0.56 8.40 -2.68
C ALA A 43 0.68 9.78 -2.01
N ALA A 44 0.21 10.83 -2.67
CA ALA A 44 0.28 12.17 -2.11
C ALA A 44 -0.47 12.25 -0.78
N ASP A 45 -1.66 11.67 -0.71
CA ASP A 45 -2.45 11.68 0.52
C ASP A 45 -1.86 10.78 1.58
N PHE A 46 -1.34 9.61 1.18
CA PHE A 46 -0.70 8.72 2.15
C PHE A 46 0.58 9.34 2.71
N GLU A 47 1.29 10.15 1.92
CA GLU A 47 2.48 10.85 2.42
C GLU A 47 2.11 11.87 3.48
N GLU A 48 1.03 12.63 3.27
CA GLU A 48 0.54 13.55 4.28
C GLU A 48 0.11 12.80 5.53
N ALA A 49 -0.60 11.69 5.35
CA ALA A 49 -1.00 10.87 6.49
C ALA A 49 0.21 10.34 7.25
N ALA A 50 1.25 9.90 6.54
CA ALA A 50 2.47 9.37 7.16
C ALA A 50 3.24 10.46 7.90
N TRP A 51 3.21 11.69 7.39
CA TRP A 51 3.82 12.82 8.08
C TRP A 51 3.15 13.07 9.44
N LEU A 52 1.81 12.96 9.47
CA LEU A 52 1.04 13.20 10.68
C LEU A 52 1.04 12.00 11.63
N ALA A 53 1.21 10.79 11.12
CA ALA A 53 1.21 9.57 11.93
C ALA A 53 2.26 8.60 11.42
N PRO A 54 3.56 8.90 11.66
CA PRO A 54 4.66 8.11 11.07
C PRO A 54 4.75 6.69 11.61
N GLU A 55 4.15 6.39 12.76
CA GLU A 55 4.21 5.04 13.34
C GLU A 55 2.99 4.19 12.99
N ASN A 56 2.15 4.64 12.08
CA ASN A 56 1.01 3.86 11.63
C ASN A 56 1.43 2.93 10.49
N HIS A 57 1.48 1.61 10.78
CA HIS A 57 1.96 0.64 9.79
C HIS A 57 1.04 0.52 8.58
N ASP A 58 -0.26 0.72 8.76
CA ASP A 58 -1.20 0.65 7.62
C ASP A 58 -0.93 1.76 6.61
N ILE A 59 -0.64 2.95 7.10
CA ILE A 59 -0.32 4.08 6.22
C ILE A 59 0.97 3.78 5.46
N GLN A 60 2.00 3.31 6.15
CA GLN A 60 3.27 2.98 5.51
C GLN A 60 3.09 1.89 4.47
N PHE A 61 2.30 0.85 4.80
CA PHE A 61 2.05 -0.23 3.87
C PHE A 61 1.33 0.26 2.60
N ASN A 62 0.26 1.03 2.78
CA ASN A 62 -0.52 1.52 1.64
C ASN A 62 0.26 2.50 0.78
N LEU A 63 1.11 3.30 1.40
CA LEU A 63 2.03 4.17 0.66
C LEU A 63 2.99 3.33 -0.19
N GLY A 64 3.53 2.26 0.38
CA GLY A 64 4.37 1.32 -0.37
C GLY A 64 3.64 0.72 -1.57
N VAL A 65 2.38 0.33 -1.39
CA VAL A 65 1.57 -0.23 -2.48
C VAL A 65 1.35 0.82 -3.57
N ALA A 66 1.09 2.06 -3.21
CA ALA A 66 0.91 3.13 -4.19
C ALA A 66 2.19 3.34 -5.00
N TYR A 67 3.34 3.36 -4.35
CA TYR A 67 4.61 3.48 -5.07
C TYR A 67 4.88 2.27 -5.94
N LEU A 68 4.56 1.07 -5.46
CA LEU A 68 4.70 -0.15 -6.27
C LEU A 68 3.87 -0.04 -7.55
N SER A 69 2.64 0.47 -7.43
CA SER A 69 1.76 0.67 -8.58
C SER A 69 2.32 1.66 -9.59
N MET A 70 3.12 2.61 -9.13
CA MET A 70 3.77 3.59 -10.00
C MET A 70 5.13 3.13 -10.48
N ALA A 71 5.52 1.91 -10.17
CA ALA A 71 6.83 1.35 -10.49
C ALA A 71 7.98 2.12 -9.83
N ASP A 72 7.71 2.79 -8.73
CA ASP A 72 8.74 3.43 -7.91
C ASP A 72 9.15 2.42 -6.85
N PHE A 73 9.94 1.45 -7.28
CA PHE A 73 10.22 0.26 -6.47
C PHE A 73 11.08 0.57 -5.24
N GLU A 74 12.00 1.51 -5.36
CA GLU A 74 12.87 1.86 -4.23
C GLU A 74 12.07 2.50 -3.11
N GLN A 75 11.20 3.43 -3.44
CA GLN A 75 10.32 4.03 -2.44
C GLN A 75 9.38 3.00 -1.83
N ALA A 76 8.85 2.09 -2.68
CA ALA A 76 8.00 1.02 -2.18
C ALA A 76 8.73 0.17 -1.14
N ILE A 77 9.97 -0.22 -1.44
CA ILE A 77 10.79 -1.02 -0.50
C ILE A 77 10.97 -0.27 0.81
N ASN A 78 11.26 1.03 0.75
CA ASN A 78 11.45 1.84 1.96
C ASN A 78 10.19 1.84 2.82
N ASN A 79 9.03 2.02 2.21
CA ASN A 79 7.78 2.08 2.97
C ASN A 79 7.37 0.72 3.51
N PHE A 80 7.56 -0.36 2.72
CA PHE A 80 7.30 -1.71 3.23
C PHE A 80 8.24 -2.05 4.40
N THR A 81 9.50 -1.62 4.31
CA THR A 81 10.45 -1.84 5.40
C THR A 81 9.98 -1.15 6.68
N LYS A 82 9.53 0.10 6.57
CA LYS A 82 8.99 0.82 7.73
C LYS A 82 7.78 0.11 8.30
N ALA A 83 6.87 -0.36 7.42
CA ALA A 83 5.68 -1.07 7.87
C ALA A 83 6.04 -2.35 8.63
N ILE A 84 7.02 -3.09 8.13
CA ILE A 84 7.49 -4.32 8.76
C ILE A 84 8.12 -4.02 10.12
N GLU A 85 8.91 -2.95 10.22
CA GLU A 85 9.52 -2.57 11.49
C GLU A 85 8.45 -2.22 12.52
N LEU A 86 7.39 -1.57 12.09
CA LEU A 86 6.30 -1.18 12.98
C LEU A 86 5.42 -2.36 13.37
N LYS A 87 5.21 -3.29 12.46
CA LYS A 87 4.37 -4.46 12.71
C LYS A 87 4.93 -5.67 11.96
N PRO A 88 5.90 -6.38 12.53
CA PRO A 88 6.37 -7.62 11.91
C PRO A 88 5.30 -8.70 11.99
N GLY A 89 5.37 -9.68 11.11
CA GLY A 89 4.46 -10.81 11.15
C GLY A 89 3.27 -10.71 10.23
N VAL A 90 3.25 -9.75 9.30
CA VAL A 90 2.18 -9.62 8.31
C VAL A 90 2.70 -10.08 6.96
N ALA A 91 2.18 -11.20 6.46
CA ALA A 91 2.69 -11.82 5.24
C ALA A 91 2.67 -10.87 4.04
N ASP A 92 1.61 -10.08 3.91
CA ASP A 92 1.45 -9.18 2.76
C ASP A 92 2.59 -8.16 2.64
N MET A 93 3.12 -7.72 3.76
CA MET A 93 4.20 -6.73 3.74
C MET A 93 5.47 -7.31 3.13
N TYR A 94 5.79 -8.55 3.49
CA TYR A 94 6.95 -9.24 2.93
C TYR A 94 6.70 -9.61 1.47
N GLY A 95 5.51 -10.08 1.14
CA GLY A 95 5.18 -10.45 -0.24
C GLY A 95 5.30 -9.29 -1.19
N ASN A 96 4.77 -8.15 -0.81
CA ASN A 96 4.85 -6.95 -1.64
C ASN A 96 6.29 -6.43 -1.76
N ARG A 97 7.06 -6.49 -0.65
CA ARG A 97 8.45 -6.09 -0.71
C ARG A 97 9.26 -7.02 -1.61
N ALA A 98 8.94 -8.32 -1.59
CA ALA A 98 9.59 -9.29 -2.47
C ALA A 98 9.36 -8.94 -3.94
N VAL A 99 8.13 -8.52 -4.29
CA VAL A 99 7.81 -8.12 -5.65
C VAL A 99 8.66 -6.90 -6.05
N ALA A 100 8.77 -5.92 -5.18
CA ALA A 100 9.55 -4.72 -5.45
C ALA A 100 11.05 -5.04 -5.61
N HIS A 101 11.60 -5.91 -4.76
CA HIS A 101 13.00 -6.34 -4.89
C HIS A 101 13.23 -7.06 -6.22
N ALA A 102 12.32 -7.96 -6.59
CA ALA A 102 12.44 -8.68 -7.86
C ALA A 102 12.41 -7.73 -9.05
N ALA A 103 11.59 -6.68 -8.97
CA ALA A 103 11.46 -5.72 -10.07
C ALA A 103 12.75 -4.98 -10.36
N ILE A 104 13.59 -4.74 -9.34
CA ILE A 104 14.87 -4.04 -9.54
C ILE A 104 16.05 -4.99 -9.56
N GLY A 105 15.79 -6.30 -9.65
CA GLY A 105 16.87 -7.28 -9.82
C GLY A 105 17.53 -7.74 -8.53
N GLU A 106 16.97 -7.40 -7.38
CA GLU A 106 17.48 -7.83 -6.08
C GLU A 106 16.89 -9.19 -5.72
N ASP A 107 17.31 -10.21 -6.47
CA ASP A 107 16.67 -11.52 -6.39
C ASP A 107 16.89 -12.21 -5.05
N GLU A 108 18.06 -12.04 -4.43
CA GLU A 108 18.31 -12.65 -3.13
C GLU A 108 17.39 -12.08 -2.06
N GLN A 109 17.26 -10.76 -2.03
CA GLN A 109 16.36 -10.10 -1.09
C GLN A 109 14.93 -10.53 -1.34
N SER A 110 14.54 -10.65 -2.61
CA SER A 110 13.21 -11.12 -2.98
C SER A 110 12.96 -12.52 -2.44
N GLU A 111 13.91 -13.42 -2.60
CA GLU A 111 13.75 -14.81 -2.12
C GLU A 111 13.61 -14.88 -0.59
N VAL A 112 14.39 -14.07 0.12
CA VAL A 112 14.29 -14.01 1.57
C VAL A 112 12.88 -13.56 1.99
N ASP A 113 12.36 -12.54 1.33
CA ASP A 113 11.03 -12.01 1.65
C ASP A 113 9.93 -13.01 1.25
N VAL A 114 10.09 -13.71 0.14
CA VAL A 114 9.14 -14.77 -0.25
C VAL A 114 9.09 -15.85 0.83
N ALA A 115 10.25 -16.30 1.29
CA ALA A 115 10.32 -17.33 2.32
C ALA A 115 9.61 -16.89 3.59
N GLU A 116 9.82 -15.64 4.01
CA GLU A 116 9.17 -15.12 5.21
C GLU A 116 7.66 -14.98 5.01
N ALA A 117 7.23 -14.48 3.85
CA ALA A 117 5.81 -14.36 3.55
C ALA A 117 5.12 -15.73 3.61
N VAL A 118 5.76 -16.75 3.03
CA VAL A 118 5.22 -18.12 3.04
C VAL A 118 5.18 -18.66 4.47
N ARG A 119 6.24 -18.45 5.24
CA ARG A 119 6.26 -18.86 6.64
C ARG A 119 5.08 -18.25 7.42
N LEU A 120 4.70 -17.04 7.07
CA LEU A 120 3.59 -16.32 7.70
C LEU A 120 2.23 -16.64 7.10
N GLY A 121 2.17 -17.51 6.11
CA GLY A 121 0.91 -18.03 5.58
C GLY A 121 0.57 -17.64 4.15
N ALA A 122 1.44 -16.93 3.46
CA ALA A 122 1.18 -16.56 2.06
C ALA A 122 1.21 -17.84 1.18
N PRO A 123 0.31 -17.94 0.17
CA PRO A 123 0.35 -19.07 -0.75
C PRO A 123 1.62 -19.04 -1.58
N PRO A 124 2.44 -20.10 -1.53
CA PRO A 124 3.73 -20.06 -2.23
C PRO A 124 3.58 -20.01 -3.74
N ASP A 125 2.61 -20.72 -4.31
CA ASP A 125 2.47 -20.75 -5.77
C ASP A 125 2.02 -19.44 -6.33
N GLY A 126 1.08 -18.75 -5.67
CA GLY A 126 0.60 -17.46 -6.13
C GLY A 126 1.69 -16.41 -6.10
N LEU A 127 2.41 -16.33 -5.00
CA LEU A 127 3.49 -15.35 -4.86
C LEU A 127 4.62 -15.65 -5.84
N GLY A 128 4.97 -16.94 -5.98
CA GLY A 128 6.00 -17.34 -6.95
C GLY A 128 5.66 -16.94 -8.36
N ALA A 129 4.40 -17.12 -8.76
CA ALA A 129 3.98 -16.74 -10.12
C ALA A 129 4.11 -15.24 -10.37
N VAL A 130 3.76 -14.43 -9.37
CA VAL A 130 3.91 -12.97 -9.48
C VAL A 130 5.39 -12.60 -9.64
N ILE A 131 6.25 -13.20 -8.83
CA ILE A 131 7.69 -12.93 -8.88
C ILE A 131 8.26 -13.31 -10.26
N ASP A 132 7.87 -14.48 -10.77
CA ASP A 132 8.34 -14.93 -12.09
C ASP A 132 7.90 -13.97 -13.18
N TYR A 133 6.65 -13.52 -13.13
CA TYR A 133 6.14 -12.56 -14.09
C TYR A 133 6.95 -11.26 -14.04
N VAL A 134 7.21 -10.75 -12.83
CA VAL A 134 7.97 -9.51 -12.66
C VAL A 134 9.38 -9.65 -13.23
N LYS A 135 10.03 -10.80 -12.98
CA LYS A 135 11.38 -11.04 -13.52
C LYS A 135 11.38 -11.02 -15.04
N GLU A 136 10.33 -11.56 -15.66
CA GLU A 136 10.21 -11.52 -17.11
C GLU A 136 10.09 -10.09 -17.64
N GLN A 137 9.34 -9.24 -16.93
CA GLN A 137 9.11 -7.86 -17.38
C GLN A 137 10.36 -7.00 -17.35
N ARG A 138 11.34 -7.31 -16.53
CA ARG A 138 12.55 -6.50 -16.40
C ARG A 138 13.64 -6.84 -17.41
N LYS A 139 13.42 -7.87 -18.23
CA LYS A 139 14.40 -8.31 -19.24
C LYS A 139 14.42 -7.37 -20.49
#